data_1f9a8e729ebfb53cf6afef980fccc887
#
_entry.id   1f9a8e729ebfb53cf6afef980fccc887
#
_cell.length_a   1.000
_cell.length_b   1.000
_cell.length_c   1.000
_cell.angle_alpha   90.00
_cell.angle_beta   90.00
_cell.angle_gamma   90.00
#
_symmetry.space_group_name_H-M   'P 1'
#
loop_
_entity.id
_entity.type
_entity.pdbx_description
1 polymer ?
#
loop_
_entity_poly.entity_id
_entity_poly.type
_entity_poly.pdbx_seq_one_letter_code
_entity_poly.pdbx_strand_id
1 'polypeptide(L)'
;MFPGQYYDQYFNMKRAGFTNAGTPDGDVRESLGTMWYHDHREAHTAENCYKGLAGFFIAFNEYDTGDETTGFKLPSYPKYDIPIVFTDLAIDPLTGQAAFNLAEDSGHLGDKYLVNGMIQPFSNVEKRRYRFRLLDMGPSRFYQLFLVNPDNPKQVIPYWRISNDGNLYERPLQVTSVKLAVAERADIIIDFAALTAPNGPAAGATRLRLENRLVQDKPEGPKEGVLLPAGGAENALV
;
A
#
# COMPACT_ATOMS: atom_id res chain seq x y z
N MET A 1 -9.61 -4.83 -29.71
CA MET A 1 -10.69 -3.98 -29.21
C MET A 1 -10.49 -2.60 -29.86
N PHE A 2 -11.55 -2.02 -30.42
CA PHE A 2 -11.49 -0.67 -31.00
C PHE A 2 -11.95 0.35 -29.95
N PRO A 3 -11.53 1.63 -30.05
CA PRO A 3 -12.03 2.68 -29.19
C PRO A 3 -13.58 2.71 -29.15
N GLY A 4 -14.14 2.80 -27.94
CA GLY A 4 -15.58 2.75 -27.73
C GLY A 4 -16.21 1.37 -27.59
N GLN A 5 -15.44 0.30 -27.77
CA GLN A 5 -15.88 -1.05 -27.47
C GLN A 5 -15.56 -1.44 -26.02
N TYR A 6 -16.42 -2.27 -25.43
CA TYR A 6 -16.23 -2.85 -24.10
C TYR A 6 -16.59 -4.33 -24.12
N TYR A 7 -16.07 -5.06 -23.14
CA TYR A 7 -16.43 -6.43 -22.84
C TYR A 7 -16.76 -6.55 -21.37
N ASP A 8 -17.85 -7.24 -21.08
CA ASP A 8 -18.15 -7.69 -19.73
C ASP A 8 -17.30 -8.93 -19.44
N GLN A 9 -16.48 -8.83 -18.40
CA GLN A 9 -15.66 -9.97 -17.94
C GLN A 9 -16.22 -10.49 -16.62
N TYR A 10 -16.49 -11.77 -16.57
CA TYR A 10 -16.92 -12.45 -15.35
C TYR A 10 -15.74 -13.18 -14.72
N PHE A 11 -15.37 -12.79 -13.51
CA PHE A 11 -14.37 -13.45 -12.69
C PHE A 11 -15.05 -14.35 -11.69
N ASN A 12 -14.82 -15.66 -11.82
CA ASN A 12 -15.29 -16.62 -10.82
C ASN A 12 -14.38 -16.54 -9.59
N MET A 13 -14.86 -15.92 -8.50
CA MET A 13 -14.13 -15.71 -7.26
C MET A 13 -14.03 -16.95 -6.35
N LYS A 14 -14.16 -18.16 -6.92
CA LYS A 14 -13.93 -19.41 -6.17
C LYS A 14 -12.47 -19.50 -5.75
N ARG A 15 -12.27 -19.97 -4.52
CA ARG A 15 -10.93 -20.25 -4.00
C ARG A 15 -10.30 -21.41 -4.74
N ALA A 16 -8.98 -21.41 -4.85
CA ALA A 16 -8.24 -22.55 -5.33
C ALA A 16 -8.36 -23.71 -4.33
N GLY A 17 -8.58 -24.92 -4.82
CA GLY A 17 -8.63 -26.15 -4.02
C GLY A 17 -7.25 -26.78 -3.90
N PHE A 18 -6.32 -26.12 -3.22
CA PHE A 18 -4.90 -26.47 -3.30
C PHE A 18 -4.53 -27.80 -2.64
N THR A 19 -5.12 -28.16 -1.53
CA THR A 19 -4.70 -29.36 -0.74
C THR A 19 -5.78 -30.43 -0.58
N ASN A 20 -7.02 -30.12 -0.88
CA ASN A 20 -8.14 -31.05 -0.72
C ASN A 20 -9.09 -30.96 -1.90
N ALA A 21 -8.97 -31.91 -2.81
CA ALA A 21 -9.94 -32.12 -3.88
C ALA A 21 -11.38 -32.33 -3.40
N GLY A 22 -11.63 -32.32 -2.09
CA GLY A 22 -12.91 -32.56 -1.46
C GLY A 22 -13.60 -31.34 -0.85
N THR A 23 -13.02 -30.12 -0.95
CA THR A 23 -13.71 -28.90 -0.48
C THR A 23 -14.42 -28.23 -1.66
N PRO A 24 -15.77 -28.26 -1.73
CA PRO A 24 -16.52 -27.73 -2.86
C PRO A 24 -16.26 -26.23 -3.11
N ASP A 25 -15.90 -25.49 -2.05
CA ASP A 25 -15.68 -24.05 -2.07
C ASP A 25 -14.20 -23.65 -2.06
N GLY A 26 -13.28 -24.62 -2.23
CA GLY A 26 -11.84 -24.42 -2.18
C GLY A 26 -11.27 -24.23 -0.78
N ASP A 27 -9.96 -23.97 -0.70
CA ASP A 27 -9.24 -23.81 0.57
C ASP A 27 -9.33 -22.36 1.05
N VAL A 28 -9.82 -22.13 2.26
CA VAL A 28 -9.93 -20.80 2.87
C VAL A 28 -8.57 -20.08 3.00
N ARG A 29 -7.48 -20.84 3.11
CA ARG A 29 -6.13 -20.30 3.18
C ARG A 29 -5.68 -19.64 1.87
N GLU A 30 -6.34 -19.99 0.77
CA GLU A 30 -6.14 -19.40 -0.57
C GLU A 30 -7.03 -18.17 -0.82
N SER A 31 -7.72 -17.69 0.22
CA SER A 31 -8.54 -16.48 0.11
C SER A 31 -7.66 -15.25 0.03
N LEU A 32 -7.78 -14.50 -1.06
CA LEU A 32 -7.07 -13.25 -1.28
C LEU A 32 -7.98 -12.07 -0.96
N GLY A 33 -7.49 -11.11 -0.16
CA GLY A 33 -8.25 -9.91 0.23
C GLY A 33 -7.84 -8.68 -0.57
N THR A 34 -6.58 -8.30 -0.50
CA THR A 34 -6.05 -7.09 -1.13
C THR A 34 -5.36 -7.43 -2.44
N MET A 35 -6.09 -7.29 -3.53
CA MET A 35 -5.58 -7.45 -4.88
C MET A 35 -5.66 -6.12 -5.62
N TRP A 36 -5.12 -6.05 -6.81
CA TRP A 36 -5.17 -4.88 -7.67
C TRP A 36 -5.25 -5.28 -9.13
N TYR A 37 -5.64 -4.35 -9.96
CA TYR A 37 -5.64 -4.47 -11.41
C TYR A 37 -4.84 -3.33 -12.03
N HIS A 38 -4.26 -3.56 -13.20
CA HIS A 38 -3.55 -2.56 -13.96
C HIS A 38 -3.60 -2.84 -15.45
N ASP A 39 -3.30 -1.83 -16.25
CA ASP A 39 -3.12 -2.00 -17.68
C ASP A 39 -1.96 -2.96 -17.98
N HIS A 40 -2.12 -3.82 -18.95
CA HIS A 40 -1.10 -4.78 -19.35
C HIS A 40 -0.82 -4.74 -20.85
N ARG A 41 -0.90 -3.57 -21.44
CA ARG A 41 -0.59 -3.38 -22.86
C ARG A 41 0.90 -3.57 -23.09
N GLU A 42 1.26 -4.45 -24.02
CA GLU A 42 2.65 -4.68 -24.42
C GLU A 42 3.38 -3.37 -24.75
N ALA A 43 4.59 -3.21 -24.26
CA ALA A 43 5.46 -2.04 -24.35
C ALA A 43 4.93 -0.73 -23.72
N HIS A 44 3.74 -0.74 -23.09
CA HIS A 44 3.13 0.45 -22.50
C HIS A 44 2.66 0.27 -21.06
N THR A 45 2.76 -0.94 -20.49
CA THR A 45 2.26 -1.23 -19.14
C THR A 45 2.82 -0.27 -18.09
N ALA A 46 4.14 -0.07 -18.06
CA ALA A 46 4.79 0.79 -17.07
C ALA A 46 4.32 2.25 -17.19
N GLU A 47 4.28 2.79 -18.41
CA GLU A 47 3.78 4.14 -18.67
C GLU A 47 2.31 4.31 -18.27
N ASN A 48 1.47 3.34 -18.63
CA ASN A 48 0.05 3.41 -18.35
C ASN A 48 -0.25 3.29 -16.85
N CYS A 49 0.44 2.40 -16.13
CA CYS A 49 0.36 2.32 -14.66
C CYS A 49 0.87 3.62 -14.01
N TYR A 50 2.00 4.15 -14.45
CA TYR A 50 2.55 5.42 -14.00
C TYR A 50 1.57 6.59 -14.17
N LYS A 51 0.79 6.58 -15.26
CA LYS A 51 -0.26 7.56 -15.53
C LYS A 51 -1.60 7.25 -14.86
N GLY A 52 -1.67 6.22 -14.01
CA GLY A 52 -2.80 5.95 -13.14
C GLY A 52 -3.79 4.90 -13.65
N LEU A 53 -3.47 4.13 -14.70
CA LEU A 53 -4.33 3.04 -15.17
C LEU A 53 -4.18 1.78 -14.31
N ALA A 54 -4.48 1.92 -13.02
CA ALA A 54 -4.49 0.85 -12.04
C ALA A 54 -5.43 1.18 -10.88
N GLY A 55 -5.78 0.18 -10.09
CA GLY A 55 -6.61 0.36 -8.91
C GLY A 55 -6.69 -0.89 -8.04
N PHE A 56 -7.26 -0.74 -6.85
CA PHE A 56 -7.49 -1.88 -5.97
C PHE A 56 -8.62 -2.76 -6.49
N PHE A 57 -8.46 -4.05 -6.28
CA PHE A 57 -9.49 -5.06 -6.36
C PHE A 57 -9.57 -5.77 -5.00
N ILE A 58 -10.55 -5.38 -4.19
CA ILE A 58 -10.69 -5.85 -2.81
C ILE A 58 -11.76 -6.94 -2.78
N ALA A 59 -11.39 -8.12 -2.28
CA ALA A 59 -12.31 -9.23 -2.06
C ALA A 59 -12.55 -9.42 -0.56
N PHE A 60 -13.79 -9.77 -0.22
CA PHE A 60 -14.20 -10.15 1.13
C PHE A 60 -14.66 -11.61 1.15
N ASN A 61 -14.59 -12.21 2.32
CA ASN A 61 -15.04 -13.58 2.57
C ASN A 61 -15.64 -13.70 3.98
N GLU A 62 -15.99 -14.91 4.39
CA GLU A 62 -16.61 -15.15 5.70
C GLU A 62 -15.71 -14.83 6.90
N TYR A 63 -14.40 -14.69 6.71
CA TYR A 63 -13.43 -14.34 7.76
C TYR A 63 -13.03 -12.87 7.71
N ASP A 64 -12.69 -12.35 6.54
CA ASP A 64 -12.46 -10.92 6.27
C ASP A 64 -13.71 -10.35 5.60
N THR A 65 -14.68 -9.98 6.40
CA THR A 65 -16.03 -9.63 5.94
C THR A 65 -16.17 -8.17 5.52
N GLY A 66 -15.16 -7.33 5.81
CA GLY A 66 -15.27 -5.87 5.69
C GLY A 66 -16.18 -5.23 6.75
N ASP A 67 -16.59 -5.99 7.77
CA ASP A 67 -17.42 -5.56 8.90
C ASP A 67 -16.78 -5.99 10.22
N GLU A 68 -16.46 -5.02 11.08
CA GLU A 68 -15.78 -5.26 12.37
C GLU A 68 -16.63 -5.97 13.42
N THR A 69 -17.89 -6.23 13.13
CA THR A 69 -18.79 -6.99 14.02
C THR A 69 -18.78 -8.49 13.74
N THR A 70 -18.25 -8.90 12.58
CA THR A 70 -18.26 -10.30 12.09
C THR A 70 -16.87 -10.79 11.71
N GLY A 71 -16.73 -12.06 11.42
CA GLY A 71 -15.47 -12.68 11.00
C GLY A 71 -14.31 -12.38 11.95
N PHE A 72 -13.16 -12.00 11.42
CA PHE A 72 -11.97 -11.63 12.20
C PHE A 72 -12.06 -10.26 12.88
N LYS A 73 -13.19 -9.57 12.73
CA LYS A 73 -13.45 -8.26 13.34
C LYS A 73 -12.37 -7.23 12.96
N LEU A 74 -11.92 -7.27 11.73
CA LEU A 74 -11.05 -6.26 11.15
C LEU A 74 -11.82 -4.95 10.97
N PRO A 75 -11.15 -3.79 10.97
CA PRO A 75 -11.81 -2.49 10.80
C PRO A 75 -12.73 -2.45 9.58
N SER A 76 -13.92 -1.86 9.74
CA SER A 76 -14.97 -1.84 8.70
C SER A 76 -14.58 -1.04 7.47
N TYR A 77 -14.79 -1.62 6.30
CA TYR A 77 -14.66 -0.97 5.00
C TYR A 77 -15.91 -0.12 4.67
N PRO A 78 -15.78 1.04 4.03
CA PRO A 78 -14.56 1.76 3.67
C PRO A 78 -14.07 2.75 4.74
N LYS A 79 -14.80 2.90 5.86
CA LYS A 79 -14.55 3.99 6.82
C LYS A 79 -13.25 3.82 7.61
N TYR A 80 -12.92 2.58 7.97
CA TYR A 80 -11.79 2.25 8.83
C TYR A 80 -10.82 1.23 8.21
N ASP A 81 -11.13 0.79 6.99
CA ASP A 81 -10.30 -0.04 6.13
C ASP A 81 -10.03 0.74 4.84
N ILE A 82 -8.86 1.35 4.77
CA ILE A 82 -8.52 2.39 3.80
C ILE A 82 -7.45 1.89 2.85
N PRO A 83 -7.74 1.81 1.54
CA PRO A 83 -6.74 1.53 0.53
C PRO A 83 -5.82 2.73 0.29
N ILE A 84 -4.51 2.46 0.24
CA ILE A 84 -3.46 3.45 0.01
C ILE A 84 -2.54 2.98 -1.11
N VAL A 85 -2.50 3.75 -2.20
CA VAL A 85 -1.57 3.57 -3.31
C VAL A 85 -0.39 4.50 -3.14
N PHE A 86 0.82 3.95 -3.23
CA PHE A 86 2.05 4.70 -3.37
C PHE A 86 2.52 4.68 -4.82
N THR A 87 2.92 5.81 -5.32
CA THR A 87 3.64 5.95 -6.58
C THR A 87 4.56 7.16 -6.51
N ASP A 88 5.44 7.31 -7.47
CA ASP A 88 6.23 8.53 -7.63
C ASP A 88 5.97 9.14 -9.01
N LEU A 89 6.20 10.43 -9.15
CA LEU A 89 5.92 11.19 -10.34
C LEU A 89 7.05 12.18 -10.62
N ALA A 90 7.48 12.25 -11.87
CA ALA A 90 8.21 13.39 -12.41
C ALA A 90 7.24 14.27 -13.20
N ILE A 91 7.38 15.57 -13.05
CA ILE A 91 6.55 16.54 -13.77
C ILE A 91 7.44 17.25 -14.80
N ASP A 92 7.01 17.23 -16.05
CA ASP A 92 7.64 18.03 -17.11
C ASP A 92 7.42 19.52 -16.79
N PRO A 93 8.50 20.29 -16.56
CA PRO A 93 8.37 21.70 -16.17
C PRO A 93 7.80 22.60 -17.26
N LEU A 94 7.81 22.15 -18.51
CA LEU A 94 7.28 22.94 -19.64
C LEU A 94 5.78 22.71 -19.84
N THR A 95 5.33 21.48 -19.67
CA THR A 95 3.93 21.11 -19.93
C THR A 95 3.09 20.96 -18.67
N GLY A 96 3.73 20.79 -17.51
CA GLY A 96 3.06 20.46 -16.24
C GLY A 96 2.45 19.07 -16.19
N GLN A 97 2.74 18.22 -17.15
CA GLN A 97 2.22 16.84 -17.23
C GLN A 97 3.20 15.84 -16.63
N ALA A 98 2.69 14.64 -16.37
CA ALA A 98 3.51 13.51 -15.95
C ALA A 98 4.55 13.17 -17.03
N ALA A 99 5.82 13.27 -16.69
CA ALA A 99 6.93 12.94 -17.58
C ALA A 99 7.30 11.47 -17.41
N PHE A 100 7.25 10.71 -18.48
CA PHE A 100 7.70 9.33 -18.53
C PHE A 100 8.67 9.15 -19.69
N ASN A 101 9.89 8.66 -19.40
CA ASN A 101 10.90 8.46 -20.43
C ASN A 101 10.85 7.03 -20.95
N LEU A 102 10.26 6.84 -22.12
CA LEU A 102 10.17 5.54 -22.80
C LEU A 102 11.52 5.01 -23.30
N ALA A 103 12.53 5.87 -23.41
CA ALA A 103 13.87 5.46 -23.86
C ALA A 103 14.76 4.97 -22.70
N GLU A 104 14.26 5.01 -21.46
CA GLU A 104 15.00 4.54 -20.28
C GLU A 104 14.71 3.05 -20.05
N ASP A 105 15.62 2.19 -20.48
CA ASP A 105 15.48 0.73 -20.33
C ASP A 105 15.61 0.25 -18.89
N SER A 106 16.23 1.03 -18.01
CA SER A 106 16.48 0.65 -16.62
C SER A 106 15.31 0.91 -15.67
N GLY A 107 14.27 1.59 -16.14
CA GLY A 107 13.10 1.97 -15.36
C GLY A 107 12.98 3.47 -15.17
N HIS A 108 12.07 3.91 -14.28
CA HIS A 108 11.76 5.33 -14.07
C HIS A 108 11.61 5.67 -12.61
N LEU A 109 12.26 6.73 -12.14
CA LEU A 109 12.05 7.30 -10.81
C LEU A 109 11.53 8.73 -10.92
N GLY A 110 10.46 9.01 -10.20
CA GLY A 110 9.95 10.37 -10.00
C GLY A 110 10.62 11.07 -8.81
N ASP A 111 10.46 12.38 -8.75
CA ASP A 111 10.94 13.24 -7.65
C ASP A 111 9.82 13.69 -6.71
N LYS A 112 8.58 13.37 -7.02
CA LYS A 112 7.40 13.63 -6.20
C LYS A 112 6.78 12.32 -5.77
N TYR A 113 6.62 12.13 -4.46
CA TYR A 113 5.90 10.99 -3.91
C TYR A 113 4.40 11.30 -3.85
N LEU A 114 3.61 10.38 -4.36
CA LEU A 114 2.17 10.47 -4.36
C LEU A 114 1.56 9.39 -3.48
N VAL A 115 0.55 9.77 -2.73
CA VAL A 115 -0.29 8.87 -1.96
C VAL A 115 -1.74 9.10 -2.40
N ASN A 116 -2.36 8.07 -2.99
CA ASN A 116 -3.68 8.18 -3.63
C ASN A 116 -3.77 9.37 -4.61
N GLY A 117 -2.71 9.62 -5.37
CA GLY A 117 -2.62 10.69 -6.36
C GLY A 117 -2.32 12.10 -5.82
N MET A 118 -2.11 12.25 -4.51
CA MET A 118 -1.80 13.52 -3.86
C MET A 118 -0.39 13.54 -3.29
N ILE A 119 0.30 14.67 -3.40
CA ILE A 119 1.61 14.88 -2.78
C ILE A 119 1.42 15.15 -1.28
N GLN A 120 1.98 14.28 -0.44
CA GLN A 120 2.00 14.41 1.01
C GLN A 120 0.62 14.78 1.60
N PRO A 121 -0.44 14.00 1.34
CA PRO A 121 -1.75 14.27 1.90
C PRO A 121 -1.74 14.10 3.42
N PHE A 122 -2.79 14.61 4.08
CA PHE A 122 -3.09 14.26 5.46
C PHE A 122 -4.49 13.67 5.56
N SER A 123 -4.73 12.88 6.61
CA SER A 123 -6.03 12.34 6.93
C SER A 123 -6.35 12.53 8.41
N ASN A 124 -7.57 12.94 8.70
CA ASN A 124 -8.07 12.96 10.07
C ASN A 124 -8.52 11.57 10.47
N VAL A 125 -7.97 11.06 11.57
CA VAL A 125 -8.30 9.73 12.09
C VAL A 125 -8.92 9.84 13.48
N GLU A 126 -9.87 8.95 13.76
CA GLU A 126 -10.43 8.75 15.09
C GLU A 126 -9.45 7.95 15.97
N LYS A 127 -9.53 8.08 17.30
CA LYS A 127 -8.72 7.27 18.24
C LYS A 127 -9.25 5.85 18.33
N ARG A 128 -8.94 5.06 17.30
CA ARG A 128 -9.34 3.64 17.18
C ARG A 128 -8.41 2.89 16.23
N ARG A 129 -8.68 1.62 15.99
CA ARG A 129 -7.98 0.79 15.00
C ARG A 129 -8.43 1.14 13.59
N TYR A 130 -7.46 1.26 12.69
CA TYR A 130 -7.62 1.34 11.25
C TYR A 130 -6.84 0.22 10.59
N ARG A 131 -7.36 -0.29 9.47
CA ARG A 131 -6.62 -1.08 8.50
C ARG A 131 -6.22 -0.17 7.36
N PHE A 132 -4.98 -0.25 6.95
CA PHE A 132 -4.52 0.37 5.70
C PHE A 132 -4.05 -0.74 4.77
N ARG A 133 -4.60 -0.74 3.56
CA ARG A 133 -4.21 -1.66 2.49
C ARG A 133 -3.22 -0.94 1.61
N LEU A 134 -1.97 -1.30 1.70
CA LEU A 134 -0.85 -0.64 1.04
C LEU A 134 -0.56 -1.32 -0.29
N LEU A 135 -0.38 -0.53 -1.34
CA LEU A 135 0.02 -0.97 -2.67
C LEU A 135 1.12 -0.07 -3.19
N ASP A 136 2.24 -0.65 -3.60
CA ASP A 136 3.22 0.04 -4.42
C ASP A 136 2.85 -0.12 -5.90
N MET A 137 2.38 0.96 -6.52
CA MET A 137 1.95 1.00 -7.91
C MET A 137 3.00 1.67 -8.82
N GLY A 138 4.11 2.11 -8.26
CA GLY A 138 5.18 2.77 -9.01
C GLY A 138 5.84 1.82 -10.03
N PRO A 139 6.45 2.35 -11.10
CA PRO A 139 7.11 1.52 -12.10
C PRO A 139 8.45 0.94 -11.63
N SER A 140 9.13 1.59 -10.66
CA SER A 140 10.49 1.21 -10.28
C SER A 140 10.85 1.50 -8.83
N ARG A 141 10.09 2.37 -8.16
CA ARG A 141 10.42 2.77 -6.80
C ARG A 141 9.99 1.74 -5.78
N PHE A 142 10.85 1.47 -4.83
CA PHE A 142 10.56 0.69 -3.62
C PHE A 142 10.32 1.64 -2.44
N TYR A 143 9.55 1.18 -1.48
CA TYR A 143 9.28 1.93 -0.26
C TYR A 143 9.68 1.12 0.97
N GLN A 144 10.20 1.79 2.00
CA GLN A 144 10.28 1.23 3.36
C GLN A 144 9.65 2.21 4.34
N LEU A 145 8.48 1.82 4.83
CA LEU A 145 7.53 2.68 5.51
C LEU A 145 7.69 2.59 7.02
N PHE A 146 7.91 3.74 7.65
CA PHE A 146 8.04 3.89 9.10
C PHE A 146 6.94 4.80 9.63
N LEU A 147 6.31 4.41 10.72
CA LEU A 147 5.39 5.27 11.45
C LEU A 147 6.17 6.03 12.51
N VAL A 148 6.09 7.36 12.52
CA VAL A 148 6.85 8.22 13.42
C VAL A 148 5.96 9.32 14.04
N ASN A 149 6.37 9.80 15.21
CA ASN A 149 5.88 11.06 15.75
C ASN A 149 6.77 12.19 15.20
N PRO A 150 6.25 13.17 14.44
CA PRO A 150 7.06 14.28 13.91
C PRO A 150 7.80 15.10 14.97
N ASP A 151 7.27 15.15 16.20
CA ASP A 151 7.88 15.87 17.32
C ASP A 151 9.04 15.07 17.96
N ASN A 152 9.10 13.74 17.68
CA ASN A 152 10.20 12.86 18.08
C ASN A 152 10.49 11.81 16.98
N PRO A 153 11.00 12.22 15.81
CA PRO A 153 11.08 11.35 14.64
C PRO A 153 12.10 10.21 14.77
N LYS A 154 12.99 10.27 15.76
CA LYS A 154 13.91 9.16 16.06
C LYS A 154 13.20 7.97 16.72
N GLN A 155 12.06 8.20 17.33
CA GLN A 155 11.23 7.14 17.89
C GLN A 155 10.36 6.53 16.81
N VAL A 156 10.72 5.34 16.38
CA VAL A 156 9.89 4.55 15.46
C VAL A 156 8.75 3.91 16.24
N ILE A 157 7.54 4.07 15.74
CA ILE A 157 6.32 3.55 16.36
C ILE A 157 6.00 2.21 15.72
N PRO A 158 5.88 1.12 16.50
CA PRO A 158 5.50 -0.18 15.97
C PRO A 158 4.02 -0.20 15.57
N TYR A 159 3.71 -1.00 14.56
CA TYR A 159 2.35 -1.29 14.09
C TYR A 159 2.25 -2.76 13.69
N TRP A 160 1.06 -3.22 13.32
CA TRP A 160 0.82 -4.61 13.00
C TRP A 160 0.73 -4.82 11.49
N ARG A 161 1.49 -5.75 10.95
CA ARG A 161 1.32 -6.26 9.59
C ARG A 161 0.49 -7.53 9.65
N ILE A 162 -0.55 -7.62 8.82
CA ILE A 162 -1.52 -8.73 8.82
C ILE A 162 -1.59 -9.50 7.52
N SER A 163 -1.00 -8.97 6.44
CA SER A 163 -1.02 -9.65 5.14
C SER A 163 0.23 -9.40 4.31
N ASN A 164 0.38 -10.23 3.28
CA ASN A 164 1.32 -10.05 2.18
C ASN A 164 0.66 -10.47 0.87
N ASP A 165 0.70 -9.60 -0.14
CA ASP A 165 0.15 -9.84 -1.49
C ASP A 165 -1.28 -10.39 -1.52
N GLY A 166 -2.10 -9.91 -0.58
CA GLY A 166 -3.50 -10.29 -0.44
C GLY A 166 -3.76 -11.46 0.51
N ASN A 167 -2.74 -12.23 0.86
CA ASN A 167 -2.89 -13.34 1.82
C ASN A 167 -2.78 -12.82 3.26
N LEU A 168 -3.75 -13.15 4.09
CA LEU A 168 -3.66 -12.91 5.53
C LEU A 168 -2.65 -13.86 6.17
N TYR A 169 -1.87 -13.34 7.12
CA TYR A 169 -1.01 -14.15 7.96
C TYR A 169 -1.82 -14.96 8.96
N GLU A 170 -1.29 -16.12 9.40
CA GLU A 170 -1.88 -16.92 10.48
C GLU A 170 -2.05 -16.12 11.78
N ARG A 171 -1.18 -15.13 11.99
CA ARG A 171 -1.24 -14.21 13.13
C ARG A 171 -0.64 -12.86 12.75
N PRO A 172 -1.14 -11.76 13.34
CA PRO A 172 -0.53 -10.44 13.15
C PRO A 172 0.93 -10.43 13.59
N LEU A 173 1.78 -9.73 12.82
CA LEU A 173 3.19 -9.51 13.15
C LEU A 173 3.39 -8.07 13.57
N GLN A 174 3.94 -7.84 14.75
CA GLN A 174 4.35 -6.50 15.13
C GLN A 174 5.66 -6.15 14.41
N VAL A 175 5.66 -5.04 13.70
CA VAL A 175 6.78 -4.58 12.88
C VAL A 175 7.08 -3.11 13.16
N THR A 176 8.31 -2.70 12.88
CA THR A 176 8.71 -1.29 12.94
C THR A 176 8.78 -0.63 11.56
N SER A 177 8.75 -1.43 10.51
CA SER A 177 8.62 -0.96 9.13
C SER A 177 8.05 -2.05 8.24
N VAL A 178 7.47 -1.62 7.11
CA VAL A 178 7.08 -2.51 6.01
C VAL A 178 7.85 -2.08 4.77
N LYS A 179 8.53 -3.02 4.11
CA LYS A 179 9.12 -2.82 2.79
C LYS A 179 8.14 -3.28 1.74
N LEU A 180 7.99 -2.50 0.68
CA LEU A 180 7.21 -2.80 -0.50
C LEU A 180 8.10 -2.66 -1.72
N ALA A 181 8.16 -3.69 -2.53
CA ALA A 181 8.65 -3.65 -3.89
C ALA A 181 7.48 -3.29 -4.83
N VAL A 182 7.82 -3.00 -6.07
CA VAL A 182 6.82 -2.74 -7.13
C VAL A 182 5.80 -3.89 -7.19
N ALA A 183 4.53 -3.54 -7.25
CA ALA A 183 3.37 -4.44 -7.24
C ALA A 183 3.08 -5.16 -5.91
N GLU A 184 3.94 -5.07 -4.91
CA GLU A 184 3.66 -5.68 -3.61
C GLU A 184 2.55 -4.94 -2.86
N ARG A 185 1.78 -5.72 -2.10
CA ARG A 185 0.75 -5.24 -1.18
C ARG A 185 1.09 -5.69 0.23
N ALA A 186 0.69 -4.91 1.19
CA ALA A 186 0.70 -5.28 2.59
C ALA A 186 -0.47 -4.62 3.30
N ASP A 187 -1.16 -5.36 4.15
CA ASP A 187 -2.16 -4.75 5.02
C ASP A 187 -1.57 -4.56 6.42
N ILE A 188 -1.80 -3.37 6.95
CA ILE A 188 -1.34 -3.02 8.29
C ILE A 188 -2.52 -2.56 9.15
N ILE A 189 -2.38 -2.78 10.46
CA ILE A 189 -3.30 -2.25 11.48
C ILE A 189 -2.54 -1.25 12.33
N ILE A 190 -3.12 -0.05 12.44
CA ILE A 190 -2.67 1.00 13.37
C ILE A 190 -3.78 1.26 14.37
N ASP A 191 -3.49 1.10 15.65
CA ASP A 191 -4.40 1.43 16.75
C ASP A 191 -4.06 2.79 17.33
N PHE A 192 -4.66 3.84 16.76
CA PHE A 192 -4.40 5.22 17.19
C PHE A 192 -4.80 5.47 18.65
N ALA A 193 -5.78 4.74 19.20
CA ALA A 193 -6.14 4.84 20.61
C ALA A 193 -5.02 4.34 21.51
N ALA A 194 -4.50 3.14 21.20
CA ALA A 194 -3.41 2.53 21.98
C ALA A 194 -2.10 3.30 21.84
N LEU A 195 -1.77 3.76 20.62
CA LEU A 195 -0.54 4.51 20.36
C LEU A 195 -0.48 5.85 21.13
N THR A 196 -1.58 6.59 21.16
CA THR A 196 -1.63 7.94 21.75
C THR A 196 -2.12 7.97 23.21
N ALA A 197 -2.41 6.81 23.81
CA ALA A 197 -2.72 6.66 25.22
C ALA A 197 -1.56 7.14 26.13
N PRO A 198 -1.80 7.49 27.39
CA PRO A 198 -0.76 8.02 28.29
C PRO A 198 0.52 7.15 28.39
N ASN A 199 0.38 5.82 28.24
CA ASN A 199 1.50 4.89 28.28
C ASN A 199 1.82 4.31 26.88
N GLY A 200 1.26 4.86 25.82
CA GLY A 200 1.49 4.42 24.46
C GLY A 200 2.80 4.96 23.87
N PRO A 201 3.32 4.33 22.81
CA PRO A 201 4.59 4.74 22.21
C PRO A 201 4.55 6.13 21.56
N ALA A 202 3.40 6.70 21.34
CA ALA A 202 3.21 8.07 20.87
C ALA A 202 2.31 8.88 21.80
N ALA A 203 2.49 8.71 23.11
CA ALA A 203 1.64 9.34 24.14
C ALA A 203 1.51 10.85 23.91
N GLY A 204 0.27 11.32 23.87
CA GLY A 204 -0.05 12.74 23.67
C GLY A 204 0.16 13.28 22.26
N ALA A 205 0.66 12.47 21.32
CA ALA A 205 0.83 12.92 19.95
C ALA A 205 -0.53 13.23 19.29
N THR A 206 -0.59 14.37 18.61
CA THR A 206 -1.76 14.81 17.83
C THR A 206 -1.58 14.57 16.34
N ARG A 207 -0.36 14.25 15.93
CA ARG A 207 0.02 13.95 14.54
C ARG A 207 0.94 12.74 14.53
N LEU A 208 0.75 11.88 13.56
CA LEU A 208 1.69 10.82 13.20
C LEU A 208 2.00 10.97 11.71
N ARG A 209 3.14 10.46 11.29
CA ARG A 209 3.59 10.54 9.90
C ARG A 209 4.04 9.17 9.44
N LEU A 210 3.65 8.82 8.23
CA LEU A 210 4.23 7.68 7.52
C LEU A 210 5.39 8.20 6.66
N GLU A 211 6.59 7.69 6.91
CA GLU A 211 7.81 8.08 6.20
C GLU A 211 8.31 6.94 5.32
N ASN A 212 8.68 7.26 4.08
CA ASN A 212 9.55 6.40 3.29
C ASN A 212 11.01 6.77 3.60
N ARG A 213 11.79 5.82 4.09
CA ARG A 213 13.19 6.07 4.43
C ARG A 213 14.17 5.25 3.59
N LEU A 214 13.67 4.51 2.60
CA LEU A 214 14.51 3.72 1.71
C LEU A 214 15.26 4.61 0.73
N VAL A 215 16.59 4.45 0.68
CA VAL A 215 17.40 5.16 -0.30
C VAL A 215 17.38 4.41 -1.62
N GLN A 216 16.90 5.09 -2.65
CA GLN A 216 16.92 4.59 -4.03
C GLN A 216 17.25 5.72 -5.00
N ASP A 217 18.45 5.68 -5.55
CA ASP A 217 18.97 6.70 -6.48
C ASP A 217 18.83 6.25 -7.94
N LYS A 218 18.60 4.95 -8.17
CA LYS A 218 18.56 4.33 -9.50
C LYS A 218 17.31 3.46 -9.65
N PRO A 219 16.74 3.40 -10.85
CA PRO A 219 15.56 2.59 -11.12
C PRO A 219 15.70 1.09 -10.85
N GLU A 220 16.91 0.56 -11.00
CA GLU A 220 17.19 -0.88 -10.86
C GLU A 220 16.97 -1.42 -9.45
N GLY A 221 16.91 -0.55 -8.46
CA GLY A 221 16.60 -0.95 -7.09
C GLY A 221 17.20 -0.06 -6.01
N PRO A 222 16.79 -0.29 -4.76
CA PRO A 222 17.27 0.47 -3.63
C PRO A 222 18.70 0.08 -3.20
N LYS A 223 19.36 0.98 -2.48
CA LYS A 223 20.58 0.67 -1.74
C LYS A 223 20.22 -0.18 -0.53
N GLU A 224 20.62 -1.44 -0.55
CA GLU A 224 20.30 -2.37 0.53
C GLU A 224 20.85 -1.90 1.87
N GLY A 225 20.01 -1.91 2.89
CA GLY A 225 20.38 -1.52 4.26
C GLY A 225 20.63 -0.03 4.48
N VAL A 226 20.48 0.82 3.46
CA VAL A 226 20.68 2.26 3.58
C VAL A 226 19.35 2.98 3.74
N LEU A 227 19.21 3.73 4.83
CA LEU A 227 18.02 4.49 5.14
C LEU A 227 18.32 5.99 5.23
N LEU A 228 17.37 6.80 4.78
CA LEU A 228 17.39 8.24 5.01
C LEU A 228 17.27 8.55 6.52
N PRO A 229 17.84 9.68 6.98
CA PRO A 229 17.66 10.13 8.35
C PRO A 229 16.17 10.30 8.70
N ALA A 230 15.81 9.95 9.93
CA ALA A 230 14.45 10.15 10.41
C ALA A 230 14.08 11.63 10.48
N GLY A 231 12.83 11.97 10.14
CA GLY A 231 12.28 13.31 10.27
C GLY A 231 12.59 14.27 9.14
N GLY A 232 13.25 13.83 8.08
CA GLY A 232 13.43 14.64 6.88
C GLY A 232 12.07 14.99 6.24
N ALA A 233 11.91 16.22 5.76
CA ALA A 233 10.67 16.64 5.11
C ALA A 233 10.42 15.85 3.81
N GLU A 234 11.50 15.48 3.14
CA GLU A 234 11.50 14.66 1.93
C GLU A 234 11.02 13.22 2.15
N ASN A 235 11.06 12.73 3.40
CA ASN A 235 10.65 11.37 3.74
C ASN A 235 9.14 11.25 3.94
N ALA A 236 8.45 12.36 4.16
CA ALA A 236 7.03 12.34 4.52
C ALA A 236 6.16 11.89 3.36
N LEU A 237 5.28 10.91 3.61
CA LEU A 237 4.27 10.45 2.67
C LEU A 237 2.87 10.88 3.10
N VAL A 238 2.48 10.65 4.35
CA VAL A 238 1.16 10.97 4.91
C VAL A 238 1.32 11.49 6.34
#